data_51668f4af24e5cbe29d57b1836255ef5
#
_entry.id   51668f4af24e5cbe29d57b1836255ef5
#
_cell.length_a   1.000
_cell.length_b   1.000
_cell.length_c   1.000
_cell.angle_alpha   90.00
_cell.angle_beta   90.00
_cell.angle_gamma   90.00
#
_symmetry.space_group_name_H-M   'P 1'
#
loop_
_entity.id
_entity.type
_entity.pdbx_description
1 polymer ?
#
loop_
_entity_poly.entity_id
_entity_poly.type
_entity_poly.pdbx_seq_one_letter_code
_entity_poly.pdbx_strand_id
1 'polypeptide(L)'
;KIGATLPCHPVPDEACVEGCKKIEALARDITSRDLVFTITGSGCGSLMTYPADDITIDEIARFTHMMQIEKGVPTSDLNPIRTHIDRFKGGRLSRLFRPATLVHMTTADPSKQNTPVTRTTYFEMLEHNTFFPPLSTGMTYADCIAILQKWNAWDKTPVSIQNRLLRGTPETENMSVEEYESLGARFFGLIFKDATVYPAVRKKAAEFGLRCVMLSEYQQAEAKEAGLVDAAMALCAERMAEPFRAPIVLLSSGENVVTVGAESGVGGRNQEYCTAAALTIA
;
A
#
# COMPACT_ATOMS: atom_id res chain seq x y z
N LYS A 1 19.26 -12.48 17.69
CA LYS A 1 18.56 -11.41 18.43
C LYS A 1 17.52 -10.79 17.51
N ILE A 2 16.26 -10.71 17.94
CA ILE A 2 15.19 -10.02 17.19
C ILE A 2 15.07 -8.63 17.82
N GLY A 3 15.23 -7.59 17.00
CA GLY A 3 14.92 -6.21 17.35
C GLY A 3 13.56 -5.83 16.81
N ALA A 4 12.77 -5.09 17.57
CA ALA A 4 11.49 -4.57 17.14
C ALA A 4 11.39 -3.05 17.41
N THR A 5 10.64 -2.37 16.57
CA THR A 5 10.16 -1.00 16.78
C THR A 5 8.66 -0.98 16.56
N LEU A 6 7.96 -0.06 17.21
CA LEU A 6 6.49 0.05 17.13
C LEU A 6 6.13 1.46 16.62
N PRO A 7 6.28 1.70 15.31
CA PRO A 7 5.95 2.99 14.70
C PRO A 7 4.44 3.19 14.56
N CYS A 8 4.03 4.45 14.42
CA CYS A 8 2.64 4.84 14.15
C CYS A 8 2.24 4.60 12.68
N HIS A 9 0.95 4.36 12.47
CA HIS A 9 0.34 4.17 11.16
C HIS A 9 -1.05 4.86 11.12
N PRO A 10 -1.45 5.57 10.06
CA PRO A 10 -0.77 5.73 8.76
C PRO A 10 0.25 6.88 8.71
N VAL A 11 0.32 7.71 9.73
CA VAL A 11 1.25 8.84 9.82
C VAL A 11 2.54 8.37 10.49
N PRO A 12 3.71 8.46 9.81
CA PRO A 12 4.96 7.98 10.35
C PRO A 12 5.50 8.87 11.47
N ASP A 13 6.35 8.30 12.33
CA ASP A 13 6.94 8.94 13.48
C ASP A 13 8.44 8.60 13.63
N GLU A 14 9.06 9.10 14.70
CA GLU A 14 10.49 8.84 14.97
C GLU A 14 10.82 7.36 15.16
N ALA A 15 9.87 6.53 15.60
CA ALA A 15 10.09 5.09 15.73
C ALA A 15 10.32 4.41 14.36
N CYS A 16 9.76 4.97 13.27
CA CYS A 16 10.08 4.54 11.90
C CYS A 16 11.58 4.76 11.62
N VAL A 17 12.07 5.95 11.93
CA VAL A 17 13.48 6.34 11.70
C VAL A 17 14.43 5.47 12.49
N GLU A 18 14.12 5.22 13.77
CA GLU A 18 14.92 4.33 14.62
C GLU A 18 14.99 2.90 14.07
N GLY A 19 13.86 2.38 13.58
CA GLY A 19 13.81 1.07 12.94
C GLY A 19 14.70 1.01 11.69
N CYS A 20 14.60 2.03 10.84
CA CYS A 20 15.40 2.14 9.63
C CYS A 20 16.90 2.29 9.92
N LYS A 21 17.30 3.06 10.93
CA LYS A 21 18.72 3.14 11.38
C LYS A 21 19.27 1.79 11.82
N LYS A 22 18.46 0.95 12.47
CA LYS A 22 18.87 -0.41 12.82
C LYS A 22 19.09 -1.28 11.58
N ILE A 23 18.23 -1.14 10.58
CA ILE A 23 18.37 -1.85 9.28
C ILE A 23 19.62 -1.35 8.56
N GLU A 24 19.84 -0.04 8.48
CA GLU A 24 21.03 0.54 7.86
C GLU A 24 22.32 0.05 8.54
N ALA A 25 22.31 -0.07 9.85
CA ALA A 25 23.47 -0.59 10.58
C ALA A 25 23.80 -2.05 10.23
N LEU A 26 22.81 -2.89 9.89
CA LEU A 26 23.05 -4.25 9.45
C LEU A 26 23.80 -4.31 8.10
N ALA A 27 23.64 -3.31 7.25
CA ALA A 27 24.26 -3.29 5.93
C ALA A 27 25.77 -2.97 5.96
N ARG A 28 26.30 -2.45 7.07
CA ARG A 28 27.71 -2.00 7.16
C ARG A 28 28.74 -3.12 6.97
N ASP A 29 28.40 -4.31 7.44
CA ASP A 29 29.33 -5.45 7.46
C ASP A 29 28.91 -6.54 6.43
N ILE A 30 27.99 -6.23 5.53
CA ILE A 30 27.48 -7.15 4.52
C ILE A 30 28.55 -7.49 3.48
N THR A 31 28.63 -8.75 3.13
CA THR A 31 29.55 -9.32 2.15
C THR A 31 28.81 -10.15 1.09
N SER A 32 29.52 -10.54 0.03
CA SER A 32 28.96 -11.45 -1.01
C SER A 32 28.66 -12.87 -0.51
N ARG A 33 29.03 -13.22 0.72
CA ARG A 33 28.72 -14.51 1.35
C ARG A 33 27.44 -14.48 2.16
N ASP A 34 26.87 -13.29 2.34
CA ASP A 34 25.67 -13.11 3.17
C ASP A 34 24.39 -13.32 2.34
N LEU A 35 23.36 -13.76 3.03
CA LEU A 35 22.02 -13.96 2.51
C LEU A 35 21.07 -13.05 3.29
N VAL A 36 20.44 -12.11 2.59
CA VAL A 36 19.50 -11.16 3.19
C VAL A 36 18.08 -11.50 2.78
N PHE A 37 17.24 -11.77 3.76
CA PHE A 37 15.81 -11.92 3.58
C PHE A 37 15.08 -10.63 3.96
N THR A 38 14.25 -10.12 3.06
CA THR A 38 13.27 -9.08 3.40
C THR A 38 11.87 -9.69 3.38
N ILE A 39 11.08 -9.40 4.42
CA ILE A 39 9.68 -9.79 4.49
C ILE A 39 8.87 -8.51 4.57
N THR A 40 8.12 -8.21 3.51
CA THR A 40 7.33 -6.99 3.41
C THR A 40 5.84 -7.29 3.33
N GLY A 41 5.05 -6.49 4.00
CA GLY A 41 3.59 -6.62 4.03
C GLY A 41 2.88 -5.28 3.97
N SER A 42 1.57 -5.32 4.11
CA SER A 42 0.74 -4.11 4.16
C SER A 42 1.21 -3.17 5.27
N GLY A 43 1.11 -1.86 5.00
CA GLY A 43 1.55 -0.82 5.93
C GLY A 43 3.03 -0.46 5.84
N CYS A 44 3.89 -1.26 5.19
CA CYS A 44 5.33 -0.99 5.10
C CYS A 44 5.64 0.37 4.44
N GLY A 45 4.76 0.86 3.57
CA GLY A 45 4.88 2.19 2.96
C GLY A 45 4.92 3.34 3.97
N SER A 46 4.28 3.17 5.13
CA SER A 46 4.26 4.13 6.24
C SER A 46 5.19 3.72 7.38
N LEU A 47 5.05 2.47 7.85
CA LEU A 47 5.80 1.94 9.00
C LEU A 47 7.31 1.91 8.78
N MET A 48 7.78 1.82 7.53
CA MET A 48 9.19 1.86 7.14
C MET A 48 9.49 3.17 6.43
N THR A 49 9.45 4.28 7.17
CA THR A 49 9.78 5.61 6.65
C THR A 49 11.14 6.06 7.18
N TYR A 50 12.07 6.32 6.23
CA TYR A 50 13.38 6.87 6.52
C TYR A 50 13.59 8.11 5.65
N PRO A 51 13.39 9.32 6.21
CA PRO A 51 13.44 10.56 5.43
C PRO A 51 14.75 10.72 4.64
N ALA A 52 14.66 11.27 3.43
CA ALA A 52 15.83 11.76 2.71
C ALA A 52 16.54 12.86 3.51
N ASP A 53 17.84 13.06 3.30
CA ASP A 53 18.72 13.85 4.18
C ASP A 53 18.29 15.30 4.42
N ASP A 54 17.54 15.88 3.49
CA ASP A 54 17.07 17.27 3.52
C ASP A 54 15.62 17.40 4.03
N ILE A 55 15.02 16.30 4.50
CA ILE A 55 13.61 16.24 4.95
C ILE A 55 13.56 15.67 6.36
N THR A 56 12.73 16.27 7.22
CA THR A 56 12.49 15.76 8.57
C THR A 56 11.31 14.79 8.62
N ILE A 57 11.28 13.92 9.64
CA ILE A 57 10.14 13.02 9.84
C ILE A 57 8.84 13.79 10.11
N ASP A 58 8.92 14.92 10.79
CA ASP A 58 7.77 15.80 11.05
C ASP A 58 7.19 16.40 9.77
N GLU A 59 8.03 16.73 8.80
CA GLU A 59 7.58 17.21 7.50
C GLU A 59 6.88 16.09 6.73
N ILE A 60 7.40 14.87 6.75
CA ILE A 60 6.74 13.70 6.13
C ILE A 60 5.42 13.38 6.86
N ALA A 61 5.39 13.48 8.19
CA ALA A 61 4.18 13.26 8.96
C ALA A 61 3.08 14.26 8.59
N ARG A 62 3.39 15.57 8.57
CA ARG A 62 2.44 16.62 8.14
C ARG A 62 2.01 16.44 6.69
N PHE A 63 2.94 16.15 5.80
CA PHE A 63 2.65 15.86 4.40
C PHE A 63 1.73 14.66 4.23
N THR A 64 2.01 13.56 4.93
CA THR A 64 1.17 12.35 4.90
C THR A 64 -0.23 12.63 5.44
N HIS A 65 -0.34 13.38 6.56
CA HIS A 65 -1.62 13.78 7.12
C HIS A 65 -2.43 14.60 6.11
N MET A 66 -1.83 15.64 5.53
CA MET A 66 -2.47 16.49 4.52
C MET A 66 -2.95 15.68 3.31
N MET A 67 -2.10 14.82 2.76
CA MET A 67 -2.44 14.06 1.55
C MET A 67 -3.44 12.95 1.82
N GLN A 68 -3.18 12.12 2.82
CA GLN A 68 -3.94 10.89 3.02
C GLN A 68 -5.20 11.12 3.86
N ILE A 69 -5.14 11.96 4.89
CA ILE A 69 -6.25 12.16 5.84
C ILE A 69 -7.15 13.32 5.40
N GLU A 70 -6.58 14.51 5.14
CA GLU A 70 -7.40 15.68 4.79
C GLU A 70 -7.91 15.63 3.35
N LYS A 71 -7.10 15.15 2.40
CA LYS A 71 -7.44 15.12 0.97
C LYS A 71 -7.95 13.77 0.46
N GLY A 72 -7.83 12.70 1.25
CA GLY A 72 -8.26 11.36 0.84
C GLY A 72 -7.51 10.81 -0.38
N VAL A 73 -6.24 11.21 -0.57
CA VAL A 73 -5.44 10.75 -1.70
C VAL A 73 -5.22 9.25 -1.60
N PRO A 74 -5.53 8.47 -2.65
CA PRO A 74 -5.31 7.04 -2.64
C PRO A 74 -3.83 6.71 -2.55
N THR A 75 -3.52 5.55 -1.97
CA THR A 75 -2.13 5.11 -1.77
C THR A 75 -1.38 4.93 -3.09
N SER A 76 -2.06 4.62 -4.18
CA SER A 76 -1.49 4.56 -5.52
C SER A 76 -0.87 5.89 -5.98
N ASP A 77 -1.49 7.01 -5.66
CA ASP A 77 -0.97 8.34 -5.97
C ASP A 77 0.04 8.83 -4.90
N LEU A 78 -0.10 8.39 -3.66
CA LEU A 78 0.79 8.82 -2.58
C LEU A 78 2.16 8.09 -2.59
N ASN A 79 2.16 6.81 -2.94
CA ASN A 79 3.35 5.96 -2.88
C ASN A 79 4.49 6.41 -3.81
N PRO A 80 4.26 6.89 -5.05
CA PRO A 80 5.31 7.48 -5.88
C PRO A 80 6.07 8.59 -5.17
N ILE A 81 5.35 9.49 -4.49
CA ILE A 81 5.98 10.60 -3.75
C ILE A 81 6.77 10.04 -2.57
N ARG A 82 6.18 9.11 -1.80
CA ARG A 82 6.85 8.46 -0.67
C ARG A 82 8.17 7.80 -1.07
N THR A 83 8.26 7.21 -2.26
CA THR A 83 9.51 6.58 -2.73
C THR A 83 10.60 7.60 -2.99
N HIS A 84 10.28 8.83 -3.41
CA HIS A 84 11.26 9.85 -3.76
C HIS A 84 11.75 10.70 -2.57
N ILE A 85 11.01 10.71 -1.48
CA ILE A 85 11.36 11.43 -0.24
C ILE A 85 11.92 10.54 0.87
N ASP A 86 12.26 9.30 0.53
CA ASP A 86 12.69 8.26 1.47
C ASP A 86 14.03 7.65 1.04
N ARG A 87 14.86 7.23 1.99
CA ARG A 87 16.19 6.66 1.73
C ARG A 87 16.17 5.17 1.39
N PHE A 88 15.10 4.46 1.73
CA PHE A 88 15.02 3.01 1.54
C PHE A 88 14.11 2.58 0.40
N LYS A 89 13.05 3.35 0.14
CA LYS A 89 12.06 3.02 -0.88
C LYS A 89 12.61 3.18 -2.30
N GLY A 90 11.84 2.69 -3.28
CA GLY A 90 12.24 2.76 -4.68
C GLY A 90 13.48 1.93 -5.02
N GLY A 91 13.63 0.77 -4.37
CA GLY A 91 14.74 -0.17 -4.61
C GLY A 91 16.03 0.16 -3.84
N ARG A 92 16.11 1.33 -3.18
CA ARG A 92 17.33 1.74 -2.47
C ARG A 92 17.71 0.81 -1.33
N LEU A 93 16.72 0.14 -0.69
CA LEU A 93 17.00 -0.89 0.30
C LEU A 93 17.78 -2.06 -0.29
N SER A 94 17.44 -2.49 -1.51
CA SER A 94 18.18 -3.54 -2.20
C SER A 94 19.59 -3.09 -2.59
N ARG A 95 19.73 -1.84 -3.02
CA ARG A 95 21.05 -1.24 -3.30
C ARG A 95 21.93 -1.20 -2.05
N LEU A 96 21.35 -0.88 -0.89
CA LEU A 96 22.04 -0.81 0.40
C LEU A 96 22.66 -2.15 0.80
N PHE A 97 22.00 -3.27 0.50
CA PHE A 97 22.48 -4.60 0.86
C PHE A 97 23.36 -5.28 -0.20
N ARG A 98 23.82 -4.55 -1.23
CA ARG A 98 24.88 -5.07 -2.06
C ARG A 98 26.17 -5.26 -1.22
N PRO A 99 26.96 -6.32 -1.43
CA PRO A 99 26.88 -7.36 -2.48
C PRO A 99 26.20 -8.67 -2.06
N ALA A 100 25.37 -8.69 -1.01
CA ALA A 100 24.72 -9.91 -0.54
C ALA A 100 23.76 -10.55 -1.56
N THR A 101 23.47 -11.82 -1.38
CA THR A 101 22.36 -12.48 -2.08
C THR A 101 21.02 -12.04 -1.46
N LEU A 102 20.14 -11.47 -2.28
CA LEU A 102 18.86 -10.92 -1.80
C LEU A 102 17.70 -11.88 -2.07
N VAL A 103 16.87 -12.07 -1.06
CA VAL A 103 15.62 -12.82 -1.14
C VAL A 103 14.48 -11.95 -0.61
N HIS A 104 13.61 -11.51 -1.50
CA HIS A 104 12.47 -10.69 -1.15
C HIS A 104 11.20 -11.53 -1.06
N MET A 105 10.51 -11.46 0.07
CA MET A 105 9.23 -12.11 0.31
C MET A 105 8.16 -11.05 0.60
N THR A 106 7.00 -11.16 -0.03
CA THR A 106 5.92 -10.20 0.17
C THR A 106 4.59 -10.88 0.47
N THR A 107 3.79 -10.19 1.28
CA THR A 107 2.43 -10.62 1.63
C THR A 107 1.36 -9.83 0.86
N ALA A 108 1.69 -9.28 -0.32
CA ALA A 108 0.68 -8.66 -1.19
C ALA A 108 -0.36 -9.68 -1.63
N ASP A 109 -1.62 -9.31 -1.56
CA ASP A 109 -2.72 -10.16 -2.01
C ASP A 109 -2.79 -10.17 -3.54
N PRO A 110 -2.49 -11.28 -4.20
CA PRO A 110 -2.52 -11.37 -5.66
C PRO A 110 -3.95 -11.43 -6.24
N SER A 111 -4.99 -11.65 -5.41
CA SER A 111 -6.38 -11.73 -5.90
C SER A 111 -6.89 -10.39 -6.43
N LYS A 112 -6.38 -9.29 -5.93
CA LYS A 112 -6.75 -7.94 -6.36
C LYS A 112 -6.42 -7.63 -7.83
N GLN A 113 -5.77 -8.53 -8.55
CA GLN A 113 -5.26 -8.26 -9.89
C GLN A 113 -5.68 -9.26 -10.97
N ASN A 114 -6.56 -10.19 -10.66
CA ASN A 114 -7.15 -11.17 -11.62
C ASN A 114 -6.16 -11.87 -12.59
N THR A 115 -4.87 -11.83 -12.33
CA THR A 115 -3.84 -12.40 -13.19
C THR A 115 -3.20 -13.62 -12.53
N PRO A 116 -2.91 -14.69 -13.29
CA PRO A 116 -2.15 -15.82 -12.77
C PRO A 116 -0.77 -15.32 -12.31
N VAL A 117 -0.34 -15.68 -11.11
CA VAL A 117 0.96 -15.28 -10.56
C VAL A 117 2.06 -16.04 -11.31
N THR A 118 2.44 -15.54 -12.46
CA THR A 118 3.69 -15.88 -13.15
C THR A 118 4.78 -14.90 -12.72
N ARG A 119 6.04 -15.19 -13.03
CA ARG A 119 7.14 -14.25 -12.74
C ARG A 119 6.91 -12.89 -13.38
N THR A 120 6.42 -12.84 -14.61
CA THR A 120 6.14 -11.60 -15.36
C THR A 120 4.97 -10.85 -14.74
N THR A 121 3.85 -11.50 -14.48
CA THR A 121 2.68 -10.91 -13.83
C THR A 121 2.97 -10.44 -12.40
N TYR A 122 3.94 -11.03 -11.74
CA TYR A 122 4.34 -10.60 -10.42
C TYR A 122 5.07 -9.25 -10.48
N PHE A 123 5.93 -9.05 -11.46
CA PHE A 123 6.56 -7.74 -11.71
C PHE A 123 5.56 -6.68 -12.13
N GLU A 124 4.61 -7.00 -13.01
CA GLU A 124 3.49 -6.11 -13.35
C GLU A 124 2.65 -5.73 -12.13
N MET A 125 2.41 -6.68 -11.21
CA MET A 125 1.76 -6.41 -9.94
C MET A 125 2.58 -5.44 -9.08
N LEU A 126 3.90 -5.52 -9.14
CA LEU A 126 4.80 -4.66 -8.39
C LEU A 126 4.93 -3.28 -8.99
N GLU A 127 4.83 -3.12 -10.30
CA GLU A 127 4.75 -1.81 -10.97
C GLU A 127 3.57 -0.98 -10.45
N HIS A 128 2.48 -1.64 -10.09
CA HIS A 128 1.31 -0.99 -9.48
C HIS A 128 1.41 -0.85 -7.95
N ASN A 129 2.38 -1.51 -7.30
CA ASN A 129 2.59 -1.48 -5.85
C ASN A 129 3.97 -0.89 -5.51
N THR A 130 4.17 0.36 -5.85
CA THR A 130 5.41 1.12 -5.68
C THR A 130 5.86 1.34 -4.23
N PHE A 131 5.17 0.72 -3.27
CA PHE A 131 5.40 0.93 -1.85
C PHE A 131 6.33 -0.09 -1.19
N PHE A 132 6.72 -1.15 -1.88
CA PHE A 132 7.66 -2.14 -1.34
C PHE A 132 9.10 -1.60 -1.37
N PRO A 133 9.73 -1.33 -0.22
CA PRO A 133 11.03 -0.65 -0.17
C PRO A 133 12.16 -1.30 -0.99
N PRO A 134 12.25 -2.65 -1.05
CA PRO A 134 13.35 -3.29 -1.78
C PRO A 134 13.17 -3.31 -3.30
N LEU A 135 12.01 -2.89 -3.83
CA LEU A 135 11.67 -3.06 -5.24
C LEU A 135 11.83 -1.77 -6.03
N SER A 136 12.25 -1.92 -7.29
CA SER A 136 12.30 -0.81 -8.25
C SER A 136 10.89 -0.28 -8.55
N THR A 137 10.84 0.94 -9.07
CA THR A 137 9.61 1.58 -9.54
C THR A 137 9.92 2.43 -10.76
N GLY A 138 9.04 2.41 -11.76
CA GLY A 138 9.16 3.24 -12.96
C GLY A 138 8.74 4.71 -12.77
N MET A 139 8.29 5.09 -11.57
CA MET A 139 7.84 6.46 -11.28
C MET A 139 9.04 7.40 -11.12
N THR A 140 8.89 8.62 -11.62
CA THR A 140 9.92 9.67 -11.66
C THR A 140 9.59 10.85 -10.74
N TYR A 141 10.55 11.74 -10.52
CA TYR A 141 10.34 13.02 -9.85
C TYR A 141 9.26 13.87 -10.55
N ALA A 142 9.22 13.83 -11.88
CA ALA A 142 8.20 14.56 -12.67
C ALA A 142 6.78 14.03 -12.39
N ASP A 143 6.63 12.72 -12.28
CA ASP A 143 5.34 12.10 -11.93
C ASP A 143 4.87 12.53 -10.54
N CYS A 144 5.79 12.61 -9.57
CA CYS A 144 5.47 13.10 -8.23
C CYS A 144 4.95 14.53 -8.24
N ILE A 145 5.58 15.42 -9.02
CA ILE A 145 5.13 16.82 -9.18
C ILE A 145 3.74 16.86 -9.83
N ALA A 146 3.53 16.09 -10.88
CA ALA A 146 2.24 16.01 -11.56
C ALA A 146 1.11 15.51 -10.62
N ILE A 147 1.41 14.52 -9.76
CA ILE A 147 0.46 14.03 -8.74
C ILE A 147 0.11 15.16 -7.74
N LEU A 148 1.10 15.90 -7.24
CA LEU A 148 0.85 17.01 -6.31
C LEU A 148 0.01 18.12 -6.95
N GLN A 149 0.22 18.41 -8.23
CA GLN A 149 -0.59 19.35 -8.99
C GLN A 149 -2.03 18.85 -9.21
N LYS A 150 -2.19 17.59 -9.60
CA LYS A 150 -3.50 16.93 -9.76
C LYS A 150 -4.37 17.07 -8.50
N TRP A 151 -3.77 16.97 -7.33
CA TRP A 151 -4.46 17.04 -6.05
C TRP A 151 -4.50 18.45 -5.44
N ASN A 152 -4.07 19.49 -6.18
CA ASN A 152 -3.94 20.87 -5.65
C ASN A 152 -3.20 20.88 -4.30
N ALA A 153 -2.08 20.14 -4.21
CA ALA A 153 -1.31 19.96 -2.99
C ALA A 153 0.06 20.61 -3.04
N TRP A 154 0.53 21.04 -4.22
CA TRP A 154 1.88 21.56 -4.40
C TRP A 154 2.20 22.69 -3.42
N ASP A 155 1.39 23.75 -3.37
CA ASP A 155 1.63 24.93 -2.53
C ASP A 155 1.54 24.65 -1.03
N LYS A 156 0.90 23.53 -0.64
CA LYS A 156 0.80 23.08 0.75
C LYS A 156 1.86 22.06 1.15
N THR A 157 2.63 21.58 0.16
CA THR A 157 3.73 20.62 0.40
C THR A 157 4.89 21.33 1.08
N PRO A 158 5.53 20.74 2.11
CA PRO A 158 6.72 21.29 2.73
C PRO A 158 7.80 21.67 1.71
N VAL A 159 8.45 22.82 1.92
CA VAL A 159 9.44 23.37 0.99
C VAL A 159 10.62 22.41 0.78
N SER A 160 11.03 21.67 1.82
CA SER A 160 12.06 20.63 1.73
C SER A 160 11.68 19.55 0.71
N ILE A 161 10.44 19.06 0.75
CA ILE A 161 9.89 18.08 -0.19
C ILE A 161 9.82 18.68 -1.60
N GLN A 162 9.30 19.88 -1.76
CA GLN A 162 9.27 20.56 -3.07
C GLN A 162 10.68 20.69 -3.66
N ASN A 163 11.64 21.15 -2.88
CA ASN A 163 13.03 21.30 -3.29
C ASN A 163 13.64 19.96 -3.71
N ARG A 164 13.37 18.89 -2.94
CA ARG A 164 13.81 17.54 -3.27
C ARG A 164 13.29 17.09 -4.63
N LEU A 165 11.99 17.26 -4.87
CA LEU A 165 11.35 16.87 -6.12
C LEU A 165 11.85 17.70 -7.33
N LEU A 166 12.12 18.99 -7.13
CA LEU A 166 12.65 19.87 -8.18
C LEU A 166 14.15 19.65 -8.49
N ARG A 167 14.94 19.21 -7.49
CA ARG A 167 16.39 18.99 -7.62
C ARG A 167 16.74 17.54 -7.95
N GLY A 168 15.75 16.69 -8.15
CA GLY A 168 15.97 15.28 -8.47
C GLY A 168 16.94 15.11 -9.65
N THR A 169 17.93 14.23 -9.47
CA THR A 169 18.91 13.87 -10.48
C THR A 169 18.82 12.38 -10.79
N PRO A 170 19.39 11.91 -11.92
CA PRO A 170 19.42 10.48 -12.22
C PRO A 170 20.03 9.63 -11.09
N GLU A 171 21.00 10.16 -10.35
CA GLU A 171 21.66 9.44 -9.23
C GLU A 171 20.78 9.32 -8.00
N THR A 172 19.84 10.25 -7.82
CA THR A 172 18.88 10.25 -6.70
C THR A 172 17.55 9.63 -7.08
N GLU A 173 17.36 9.27 -8.35
CA GLU A 173 16.14 8.62 -8.84
C GLU A 173 15.97 7.22 -8.23
N ASN A 174 14.76 6.71 -8.29
CA ASN A 174 14.49 5.33 -7.90
C ASN A 174 15.33 4.36 -8.74
N MET A 175 15.60 3.19 -8.18
CA MET A 175 16.29 2.12 -8.91
C MET A 175 15.49 1.75 -10.17
N SER A 176 16.15 1.68 -11.33
CA SER A 176 15.50 1.20 -12.55
C SER A 176 15.23 -0.31 -12.48
N VAL A 177 14.34 -0.80 -13.35
CA VAL A 177 14.04 -2.24 -13.46
C VAL A 177 15.30 -3.00 -13.86
N GLU A 178 16.08 -2.47 -14.81
CA GLU A 178 17.31 -3.09 -15.29
C GLU A 178 18.37 -3.18 -14.17
N GLU A 179 18.50 -2.11 -13.36
CA GLU A 179 19.38 -2.14 -12.21
C GLU A 179 18.94 -3.19 -11.20
N TYR A 180 17.62 -3.25 -10.90
CA TYR A 180 17.08 -4.23 -9.98
C TYR A 180 17.30 -5.67 -10.48
N GLU A 181 17.07 -5.94 -11.75
CA GLU A 181 17.31 -7.27 -12.35
C GLU A 181 18.78 -7.66 -12.28
N SER A 182 19.70 -6.69 -12.43
CA SER A 182 21.14 -6.91 -12.32
C SER A 182 21.58 -7.39 -10.93
N LEU A 183 20.76 -7.16 -9.89
CA LEU A 183 21.04 -7.67 -8.53
C LEU A 183 20.88 -9.19 -8.42
N GLY A 184 20.19 -9.82 -9.36
CA GLY A 184 19.85 -11.25 -9.28
C GLY A 184 19.00 -11.60 -8.06
N ALA A 185 18.29 -10.64 -7.49
CA ALA A 185 17.43 -10.84 -6.32
C ALA A 185 16.34 -11.89 -6.64
N ARG A 186 16.07 -12.75 -5.65
CA ARG A 186 14.96 -13.71 -5.73
C ARG A 186 13.74 -13.14 -5.06
N PHE A 187 12.60 -13.32 -5.70
CA PHE A 187 11.34 -12.78 -5.22
C PHE A 187 10.28 -13.86 -5.03
N PHE A 188 9.58 -13.81 -3.90
CA PHE A 188 8.53 -14.77 -3.55
C PHE A 188 7.30 -14.06 -2.99
N GLY A 189 6.12 -14.38 -3.54
CA GLY A 189 4.85 -14.09 -2.90
C GLY A 189 4.56 -15.09 -1.79
N LEU A 190 4.14 -14.60 -0.64
CA LEU A 190 3.76 -15.43 0.52
C LEU A 190 2.27 -15.74 0.56
N ILE A 191 1.45 -15.02 -0.22
CA ILE A 191 0.02 -15.26 -0.35
C ILE A 191 -0.26 -15.82 -1.75
N PHE A 192 -0.89 -16.97 -1.78
CA PHE A 192 -1.27 -17.64 -3.04
C PHE A 192 -2.71 -17.28 -3.40
N LYS A 193 -2.99 -17.15 -4.70
CA LYS A 193 -4.31 -16.79 -5.23
C LYS A 193 -5.44 -17.65 -4.65
N ASP A 194 -5.22 -18.95 -4.51
CA ASP A 194 -6.22 -19.89 -3.98
C ASP A 194 -6.38 -19.85 -2.46
N ALA A 195 -5.49 -19.15 -1.75
CA ALA A 195 -5.52 -18.97 -0.29
C ALA A 195 -5.98 -17.57 0.13
N THR A 196 -6.50 -16.78 -0.80
CA THR A 196 -6.97 -15.42 -0.54
C THR A 196 -8.38 -15.39 0.08
N VAL A 197 -8.80 -14.19 0.47
CA VAL A 197 -10.08 -13.99 1.19
C VAL A 197 -11.27 -14.51 0.39
N TYR A 198 -11.35 -14.23 -0.92
CA TYR A 198 -12.53 -14.60 -1.71
C TYR A 198 -12.72 -16.12 -1.85
N PRO A 199 -11.71 -16.92 -2.26
CA PRO A 199 -11.83 -18.38 -2.25
C PRO A 199 -12.19 -18.94 -0.87
N ALA A 200 -11.62 -18.39 0.20
CA ALA A 200 -11.92 -18.83 1.58
C ALA A 200 -13.37 -18.55 1.97
N VAL A 201 -13.88 -17.32 1.71
CA VAL A 201 -15.28 -16.96 1.97
C VAL A 201 -16.23 -17.79 1.13
N ARG A 202 -15.92 -18.01 -0.15
CA ARG A 202 -16.74 -18.84 -1.04
C ARG A 202 -16.85 -20.27 -0.55
N LYS A 203 -15.72 -20.86 -0.13
CA LYS A 203 -15.70 -22.19 0.46
C LYS A 203 -16.54 -22.23 1.74
N LYS A 204 -16.36 -21.24 2.61
CA LYS A 204 -17.11 -21.17 3.88
C LYS A 204 -18.60 -20.98 3.66
N ALA A 205 -19.00 -20.12 2.73
CA ALA A 205 -20.40 -19.93 2.37
C ALA A 205 -21.06 -21.24 1.87
N ALA A 206 -20.34 -22.01 1.05
CA ALA A 206 -20.81 -23.29 0.55
C ALA A 206 -21.06 -24.32 1.68
N GLU A 207 -20.29 -24.30 2.77
CA GLU A 207 -20.50 -25.16 3.94
C GLU A 207 -21.85 -24.88 4.62
N PHE A 208 -22.37 -23.66 4.48
CA PHE A 208 -23.70 -23.25 4.96
C PHE A 208 -24.80 -23.35 3.88
N GLY A 209 -24.50 -23.94 2.73
CA GLY A 209 -25.44 -24.02 1.60
C GLY A 209 -25.71 -22.66 0.93
N LEU A 210 -24.85 -21.65 1.16
CA LEU A 210 -25.02 -20.32 0.62
C LEU A 210 -24.20 -20.12 -0.68
N ARG A 211 -24.82 -19.46 -1.65
CA ARG A 211 -24.11 -18.94 -2.81
C ARG A 211 -23.31 -17.69 -2.40
N CYS A 212 -22.09 -17.56 -2.89
CA CYS A 212 -21.26 -16.37 -2.71
C CYS A 212 -21.00 -15.71 -4.07
N VAL A 213 -21.24 -14.40 -4.16
CA VAL A 213 -21.01 -13.58 -5.35
C VAL A 213 -20.09 -12.43 -5.01
N MET A 214 -19.06 -12.23 -5.84
CA MET A 214 -18.20 -11.06 -5.80
C MET A 214 -18.87 -9.92 -6.55
N LEU A 215 -19.17 -8.83 -5.86
CA LEU A 215 -19.70 -7.60 -6.44
C LEU A 215 -18.59 -6.78 -7.10
N SER A 216 -17.47 -6.61 -6.39
CA SER A 216 -16.31 -5.87 -6.87
C SER A 216 -15.05 -6.29 -6.14
N GLU A 217 -13.92 -6.36 -6.88
CA GLU A 217 -12.56 -6.46 -6.33
C GLU A 217 -11.83 -5.11 -6.35
N TYR A 218 -12.45 -4.07 -6.90
CA TYR A 218 -11.84 -2.76 -7.18
C TYR A 218 -12.59 -1.61 -6.51
N GLN A 219 -13.23 -1.86 -5.39
CA GLN A 219 -14.02 -0.82 -4.73
C GLN A 219 -13.11 0.27 -4.17
N GLN A 220 -13.21 1.47 -4.74
CA GLN A 220 -12.49 2.68 -4.31
C GLN A 220 -13.47 3.84 -4.29
N ALA A 221 -14.18 4.01 -3.18
CA ALA A 221 -15.17 5.07 -3.00
C ALA A 221 -15.09 5.61 -1.57
N GLU A 222 -15.80 6.70 -1.27
CA GLU A 222 -16.05 7.08 0.12
C GLU A 222 -16.71 5.91 0.85
N ALA A 223 -16.19 5.54 1.99
CA ALA A 223 -16.56 4.31 2.69
C ALA A 223 -18.05 4.25 3.03
N LYS A 224 -18.64 5.36 3.48
CA LYS A 224 -20.07 5.46 3.78
C LYS A 224 -20.93 5.23 2.56
N GLU A 225 -20.54 5.78 1.40
CA GLU A 225 -21.30 5.66 0.15
C GLU A 225 -21.21 4.23 -0.39
N ALA A 226 -20.03 3.62 -0.31
CA ALA A 226 -19.85 2.22 -0.68
C ALA A 226 -20.70 1.28 0.20
N GLY A 227 -20.73 1.51 1.50
CA GLY A 227 -21.56 0.74 2.45
C GLY A 227 -23.06 0.84 2.16
N LEU A 228 -23.52 2.04 1.84
CA LEU A 228 -24.91 2.28 1.44
C LEU A 228 -25.27 1.52 0.16
N VAL A 229 -24.44 1.57 -0.86
CA VAL A 229 -24.68 0.90 -2.15
C VAL A 229 -24.72 -0.62 -1.98
N ASP A 230 -23.75 -1.20 -1.28
CA ASP A 230 -23.71 -2.65 -1.08
C ASP A 230 -24.88 -3.15 -0.22
N ALA A 231 -25.28 -2.36 0.79
CA ALA A 231 -26.47 -2.64 1.58
C ALA A 231 -27.76 -2.59 0.75
N ALA A 232 -27.89 -1.61 -0.15
CA ALA A 232 -29.03 -1.53 -1.08
C ALA A 232 -29.09 -2.76 -2.01
N MET A 233 -27.96 -3.26 -2.48
CA MET A 233 -27.90 -4.51 -3.25
C MET A 233 -28.38 -5.73 -2.44
N ALA A 234 -28.01 -5.79 -1.15
CA ALA A 234 -28.51 -6.84 -0.26
C ALA A 234 -30.04 -6.77 -0.07
N LEU A 235 -30.59 -5.56 0.12
CA LEU A 235 -32.04 -5.35 0.21
C LEU A 235 -32.77 -5.73 -1.08
N CYS A 236 -32.19 -5.43 -2.26
CA CYS A 236 -32.74 -5.88 -3.53
C CYS A 236 -32.77 -7.40 -3.64
N ALA A 237 -31.70 -8.07 -3.22
CA ALA A 237 -31.65 -9.53 -3.19
C ALA A 237 -32.71 -10.16 -2.28
N GLU A 238 -32.95 -9.53 -1.13
CA GLU A 238 -33.96 -10.00 -0.14
C GLU A 238 -35.39 -9.74 -0.60
N ARG A 239 -35.70 -8.52 -1.04
CA ARG A 239 -37.06 -8.06 -1.28
C ARG A 239 -37.56 -8.31 -2.69
N MET A 240 -36.66 -8.26 -3.67
CA MET A 240 -36.99 -8.32 -5.09
C MET A 240 -36.51 -9.60 -5.77
N ALA A 241 -35.59 -10.33 -5.13
CA ALA A 241 -34.86 -11.45 -5.74
C ALA A 241 -34.10 -11.09 -7.03
N GLU A 242 -33.75 -9.82 -7.20
CA GLU A 242 -33.07 -9.22 -8.36
C GLU A 242 -31.93 -8.31 -7.89
N PRO A 243 -30.78 -8.26 -8.55
CA PRO A 243 -30.30 -9.21 -9.57
C PRO A 243 -29.83 -10.54 -8.96
N PHE A 244 -29.87 -10.67 -7.65
CA PHE A 244 -29.51 -11.85 -6.87
C PHE A 244 -30.69 -12.30 -6.02
N ARG A 245 -30.72 -13.58 -5.67
CA ARG A 245 -31.76 -14.15 -4.81
C ARG A 245 -31.17 -14.56 -3.46
N ALA A 246 -31.80 -14.11 -2.38
CA ALA A 246 -31.48 -14.54 -1.02
C ALA A 246 -31.91 -16.01 -0.78
N PRO A 247 -31.28 -16.77 0.12
CA PRO A 247 -30.10 -16.33 0.90
C PRO A 247 -28.81 -16.37 0.10
N ILE A 248 -27.98 -15.32 0.24
CA ILE A 248 -26.76 -15.13 -0.53
C ILE A 248 -25.69 -14.39 0.28
N VAL A 249 -24.43 -14.65 0.00
CA VAL A 249 -23.29 -13.84 0.48
C VAL A 249 -22.83 -12.93 -0.67
N LEU A 250 -22.94 -11.63 -0.47
CA LEU A 250 -22.38 -10.62 -1.35
C LEU A 250 -21.03 -10.18 -0.78
N LEU A 251 -20.00 -10.15 -1.60
CA LEU A 251 -18.65 -9.83 -1.18
C LEU A 251 -18.10 -8.69 -2.03
N SER A 252 -17.62 -7.65 -1.38
CA SER A 252 -16.86 -6.57 -2.00
C SER A 252 -15.46 -6.49 -1.42
N SER A 253 -14.48 -6.15 -2.23
CA SER A 253 -13.10 -5.96 -1.85
C SER A 253 -12.52 -4.73 -2.56
N GLY A 254 -11.53 -4.12 -1.93
CA GLY A 254 -10.88 -2.92 -2.44
C GLY A 254 -10.29 -2.11 -1.30
N GLU A 255 -10.01 -0.86 -1.58
CA GLU A 255 -9.49 0.08 -0.59
C GLU A 255 -10.29 1.38 -0.62
N ASN A 256 -11.40 1.41 0.12
CA ASN A 256 -12.22 2.61 0.26
C ASN A 256 -11.44 3.75 0.93
N VAL A 257 -11.86 4.97 0.69
CA VAL A 257 -11.30 6.17 1.28
C VAL A 257 -12.28 6.78 2.28
N VAL A 258 -11.77 7.60 3.19
CA VAL A 258 -12.58 8.42 4.10
C VAL A 258 -12.01 9.83 4.07
N THR A 259 -12.84 10.78 3.71
CA THR A 259 -12.52 12.20 3.88
C THR A 259 -12.85 12.62 5.30
N VAL A 260 -11.82 12.84 6.11
CA VAL A 260 -11.97 13.24 7.52
C VAL A 260 -12.17 14.75 7.59
N GLY A 261 -13.29 15.17 8.19
CA GLY A 261 -13.59 16.58 8.44
C GLY A 261 -12.85 17.16 9.65
N ALA A 262 -13.33 18.31 10.14
CA ALA A 262 -12.78 18.96 11.35
C ALA A 262 -13.00 18.12 12.62
N GLU A 263 -14.07 17.34 12.66
CA GLU A 263 -14.36 16.40 13.75
C GLU A 263 -14.03 14.97 13.30
N SER A 264 -13.12 14.31 13.99
CA SER A 264 -12.74 12.93 13.74
C SER A 264 -13.18 12.01 14.88
N GLY A 265 -13.79 10.89 14.53
CA GLY A 265 -14.09 9.81 15.46
C GLY A 265 -12.90 8.86 15.64
N VAL A 266 -13.12 7.81 16.43
CA VAL A 266 -12.20 6.68 16.58
C VAL A 266 -12.67 5.55 15.66
N GLY A 267 -11.87 5.17 14.69
CA GLY A 267 -12.21 4.11 13.76
C GLY A 267 -11.50 4.25 12.44
N GLY A 268 -11.93 3.48 11.46
CA GLY A 268 -11.36 3.48 10.13
C GLY A 268 -12.42 3.26 9.06
N ARG A 269 -11.97 3.29 7.79
CA ARG A 269 -12.83 3.17 6.61
C ARG A 269 -13.79 1.98 6.63
N ASN A 270 -13.34 0.83 7.10
CA ASN A 270 -14.21 -0.36 7.15
C ASN A 270 -15.28 -0.25 8.25
N GLN A 271 -14.99 0.44 9.35
CA GLN A 271 -16.00 0.70 10.39
C GLN A 271 -17.07 1.68 9.90
N GLU A 272 -16.66 2.73 9.19
CA GLU A 272 -17.59 3.68 8.56
C GLU A 272 -18.46 2.98 7.51
N TYR A 273 -17.87 2.17 6.64
CA TYR A 273 -18.58 1.33 5.67
C TYR A 273 -19.64 0.45 6.37
N CYS A 274 -19.22 -0.31 7.38
CA CYS A 274 -20.13 -1.21 8.10
C CYS A 274 -21.25 -0.44 8.82
N THR A 275 -20.96 0.73 9.37
CA THR A 275 -21.96 1.58 10.04
C THR A 275 -22.99 2.08 9.03
N ALA A 276 -22.55 2.58 7.88
CA ALA A 276 -23.45 3.04 6.82
C ALA A 276 -24.31 1.90 6.28
N ALA A 277 -23.70 0.73 6.05
CA ALA A 277 -24.45 -0.46 5.63
C ALA A 277 -25.50 -0.88 6.66
N ALA A 278 -25.15 -0.93 7.95
CA ALA A 278 -26.07 -1.29 9.02
C ALA A 278 -27.27 -0.33 9.12
N LEU A 279 -27.01 0.97 9.03
CA LEU A 279 -28.09 1.99 9.05
C LEU A 279 -29.01 1.90 7.82
N THR A 280 -28.51 1.42 6.70
CA THR A 280 -29.31 1.25 5.48
C THR A 280 -30.21 0.02 5.54
N ILE A 281 -29.78 -1.04 6.26
CA ILE A 281 -30.53 -2.30 6.39
C ILE A 281 -31.54 -2.24 7.54
N ALA A 282 -31.29 -1.43 8.58
CA ALA A 282 -32.16 -1.27 9.74
C ALA A 282 -33.54 -0.67 9.37
#